data_f1a8d19e3a467f1edf5bd801319c0354
#
_entry.id   f1a8d19e3a467f1edf5bd801319c0354
#
_cell.length_a   1.000
_cell.length_b   1.000
_cell.length_c   1.000
_cell.angle_alpha   90.00
_cell.angle_beta   90.00
_cell.angle_gamma   90.00
#
_symmetry.space_group_name_H-M   'P 1'
#
loop_
_entity.id
_entity.type
_entity.pdbx_description
1 polymer ?
#
loop_
_entity_poly.entity_id
_entity_poly.type
_entity_poly.pdbx_seq_one_letter_code
_entity_poly.pdbx_strand_id
1 'polypeptide(L)'
;MSKNNENQNNEKRDPLLCHWADQMANQIIREKGDLDSYTCASGITPSGTVHLGNFREIITVDLVVRALRDRGKNVRFIYSWDDYDVFRKVPANMPDPEILEKYLRYPITEVPDTTKRNENYARHHEVDIEQQLPRVGIFPEFLYQASRYRANKYVEGMKKAMQNRDVIKECLNEYRDEAHKMKPEDVYWPVAIFCGKCMKDTTEITDYDGEYGISYKCECGNCETADIRTFKGAKLGWRVDWPMRWNEEKVVFEPGGKDHISPGGSYDTAKLVSKRIYNWDAPVTMRYDFVNLKGVPGKMSSSKGKVIALPDALDVYQAEVLRYLFAGTRPNTEFAISFDMDVLKVYEDYDKTERIVYGVDKAKSDDVFNKEKRIYMLSQIDGKIPETMPYQITFRMLTTLLQIYSGDADKVIASLGDVKPEHEERLRRRIACAWFWIQHSAPDCAPDFCFALRTDGSKAALEGDMLTAVKRVRDEVLPKLDTFQQDKECQQAMYDIATEMGLDAKALFTAMYNALINKDQGPRLGNFMRIIGKDQLQKILSVY
;
A
#
# COMPACT_ATOMS: atom_id res chain seq x y z
N MET A 1 51.77 -15.47 -26.36
CA MET A 1 50.48 -14.90 -26.78
C MET A 1 49.42 -15.29 -25.77
N SER A 2 49.11 -14.45 -24.86
CA SER A 2 47.91 -14.51 -24.01
C SER A 2 48.09 -13.58 -22.83
N LYS A 3 47.73 -12.33 -22.98
CA LYS A 3 47.48 -11.33 -21.89
C LYS A 3 46.74 -10.19 -22.55
N ASN A 4 45.42 -10.29 -22.66
CA ASN A 4 44.54 -9.16 -22.95
C ASN A 4 43.08 -9.63 -22.80
N ASN A 5 42.60 -9.87 -21.59
CA ASN A 5 41.18 -10.06 -21.31
C ASN A 5 40.78 -9.76 -19.84
N GLU A 6 41.48 -8.86 -19.16
CA GLU A 6 41.13 -8.50 -17.77
C GLU A 6 40.73 -7.03 -17.55
N ASN A 7 40.43 -6.26 -18.62
CA ASN A 7 40.12 -4.82 -18.47
C ASN A 7 38.77 -4.40 -19.04
N GLN A 8 37.69 -5.19 -18.91
CA GLN A 8 36.35 -4.78 -19.39
C GLN A 8 35.23 -4.88 -18.35
N ASN A 9 35.51 -4.86 -17.06
CA ASN A 9 34.42 -4.95 -16.05
C ASN A 9 34.49 -3.94 -14.90
N ASN A 10 35.08 -2.75 -15.09
CA ASN A 10 35.08 -1.68 -14.09
C ASN A 10 34.52 -0.34 -14.62
N GLU A 11 33.57 -0.36 -15.53
CA GLU A 11 32.69 0.78 -15.68
C GLU A 11 31.83 0.84 -14.42
N LYS A 12 32.02 1.88 -13.59
CA LYS A 12 31.14 2.17 -12.45
C LYS A 12 29.72 2.18 -12.99
N ARG A 13 28.92 1.16 -12.62
CA ARG A 13 27.52 1.10 -13.01
C ARG A 13 26.86 2.41 -12.60
N ASP A 14 26.20 3.06 -13.57
CA ASP A 14 25.43 4.28 -13.31
C ASP A 14 24.54 4.07 -12.07
N PRO A 15 24.66 4.88 -11.01
CA PRO A 15 23.84 4.80 -9.82
C PRO A 15 22.33 4.82 -10.14
N LEU A 16 21.93 5.40 -11.27
CA LEU A 16 20.55 5.44 -11.77
C LEU A 16 20.10 4.11 -12.42
N LEU A 17 20.91 3.07 -12.43
CA LEU A 17 20.54 1.73 -12.93
C LEU A 17 20.33 0.69 -11.83
N CYS A 18 20.55 1.05 -10.57
CA CYS A 18 20.52 0.08 -9.47
C CYS A 18 19.10 -0.32 -9.05
N HIS A 19 18.08 0.48 -9.37
CA HIS A 19 16.69 0.21 -8.96
C HIS A 19 15.81 -0.11 -10.18
N TRP A 20 14.82 -0.97 -10.00
CA TRP A 20 13.91 -1.40 -11.08
C TRP A 20 13.12 -0.24 -11.70
N ALA A 21 12.70 0.78 -10.91
CA ALA A 21 12.01 1.95 -11.42
C ALA A 21 12.90 2.80 -12.34
N ASP A 22 14.20 2.87 -12.04
CA ASP A 22 15.19 3.56 -12.89
C ASP A 22 15.40 2.82 -14.21
N GLN A 23 15.46 1.48 -14.16
CA GLN A 23 15.56 0.66 -15.35
C GLN A 23 14.34 0.84 -16.26
N MET A 24 13.13 0.89 -15.64
CA MET A 24 11.87 1.14 -16.37
C MET A 24 11.84 2.55 -16.98
N ALA A 25 12.23 3.57 -16.24
CA ALA A 25 12.30 4.93 -16.76
C ALA A 25 13.24 5.04 -17.98
N ASN A 26 14.41 4.40 -17.92
CA ASN A 26 15.34 4.33 -19.04
C ASN A 26 14.75 3.56 -20.23
N GLN A 27 14.00 2.48 -19.98
CA GLN A 27 13.30 1.74 -21.03
C GLN A 27 12.26 2.62 -21.72
N ILE A 28 11.43 3.34 -20.95
CA ILE A 28 10.41 4.25 -21.48
C ILE A 28 11.05 5.33 -22.36
N ILE A 29 12.10 5.98 -21.89
CA ILE A 29 12.82 7.02 -22.66
C ILE A 29 13.39 6.44 -23.95
N ARG A 30 13.99 5.25 -23.89
CA ARG A 30 14.56 4.59 -25.08
C ARG A 30 13.51 4.21 -26.11
N GLU A 31 12.35 3.66 -25.67
CA GLU A 31 11.32 3.14 -26.57
C GLU A 31 10.39 4.23 -27.11
N LYS A 32 10.13 5.28 -26.32
CA LYS A 32 9.20 6.35 -26.70
C LYS A 32 9.89 7.59 -27.26
N GLY A 33 11.22 7.66 -27.15
CA GLY A 33 12.00 8.80 -27.59
C GLY A 33 11.88 10.01 -26.67
N ASP A 34 12.35 11.16 -27.15
CA ASP A 34 12.26 12.41 -26.42
C ASP A 34 10.90 13.08 -26.66
N LEU A 35 10.12 13.24 -25.61
CA LEU A 35 8.75 13.76 -25.64
C LEU A 35 8.65 15.01 -24.77
N ASP A 36 7.78 15.95 -25.14
CA ASP A 36 7.48 17.14 -24.34
C ASP A 36 6.86 16.78 -22.98
N SER A 37 6.11 15.67 -22.93
CA SER A 37 5.50 15.14 -21.72
C SER A 37 5.34 13.62 -21.79
N TYR A 38 5.60 12.95 -20.67
CA TYR A 38 5.44 11.52 -20.50
C TYR A 38 4.20 11.25 -19.64
N THR A 39 3.11 10.78 -20.24
CA THR A 39 1.92 10.39 -19.48
C THR A 39 2.08 8.96 -18.96
N CYS A 40 2.11 8.81 -17.62
CA CYS A 40 2.08 7.53 -16.92
C CYS A 40 0.68 7.31 -16.36
N ALA A 41 0.08 6.15 -16.58
CA ALA A 41 -1.30 5.86 -16.23
C ALA A 41 -1.42 4.73 -15.22
N SER A 42 -2.46 4.81 -14.43
CA SER A 42 -3.02 3.77 -13.57
C SER A 42 -4.54 3.94 -13.55
N GLY A 43 -5.28 2.93 -13.15
CA GLY A 43 -6.74 3.06 -13.07
C GLY A 43 -7.44 1.82 -12.53
N ILE A 44 -8.66 2.01 -12.04
CA ILE A 44 -9.48 0.93 -11.52
C ILE A 44 -10.97 1.26 -11.60
N THR A 45 -11.80 0.24 -11.66
CA THR A 45 -13.25 0.36 -11.44
C THR A 45 -13.53 0.50 -9.94
N PRO A 46 -14.27 1.53 -9.46
CA PRO A 46 -14.63 1.70 -8.05
C PRO A 46 -15.77 0.74 -7.65
N SER A 47 -15.53 -0.56 -7.85
CA SER A 47 -16.50 -1.62 -7.59
C SER A 47 -16.54 -2.12 -6.14
N GLY A 48 -15.73 -1.55 -5.27
CA GLY A 48 -15.59 -1.87 -3.85
C GLY A 48 -14.38 -1.18 -3.26
N THR A 49 -14.09 -1.44 -1.98
CA THR A 49 -12.96 -0.85 -1.25
C THR A 49 -11.64 -1.05 -2.00
N VAL A 50 -10.91 0.05 -2.24
CA VAL A 50 -9.56 0.03 -2.83
C VAL A 50 -8.58 -0.44 -1.76
N HIS A 51 -8.05 -1.63 -1.92
CA HIS A 51 -7.16 -2.26 -0.95
C HIS A 51 -5.68 -2.18 -1.36
N LEU A 52 -4.78 -2.60 -0.49
CA LEU A 52 -3.33 -2.56 -0.73
C LEU A 52 -2.89 -3.32 -2.00
N GLY A 53 -3.65 -4.34 -2.42
CA GLY A 53 -3.40 -5.00 -3.70
C GLY A 53 -3.59 -4.07 -4.90
N ASN A 54 -4.57 -3.18 -4.84
CA ASN A 54 -4.78 -2.13 -5.86
C ASN A 54 -3.76 -0.99 -5.70
N PHE A 55 -3.44 -0.62 -4.46
CA PHE A 55 -2.40 0.37 -4.18
C PHE A 55 -1.03 -0.02 -4.76
N ARG A 56 -0.75 -1.32 -4.94
CA ARG A 56 0.44 -1.82 -5.62
C ARG A 56 0.65 -1.20 -7.00
N GLU A 57 -0.41 -1.08 -7.78
CA GLU A 57 -0.36 -0.47 -9.11
C GLU A 57 -0.02 1.01 -9.00
N ILE A 58 -0.75 1.73 -8.15
CA ILE A 58 -0.60 3.18 -7.97
C ILE A 58 0.84 3.53 -7.60
N ILE A 59 1.40 2.86 -6.58
CA ILE A 59 2.76 3.13 -6.11
C ILE A 59 3.82 2.68 -7.13
N THR A 60 3.54 1.64 -7.92
CA THR A 60 4.44 1.22 -9.01
C THR A 60 4.57 2.34 -10.04
N VAL A 61 3.45 2.97 -10.43
CA VAL A 61 3.48 4.13 -11.33
C VAL A 61 4.20 5.31 -10.68
N ASP A 62 3.90 5.65 -9.43
CA ASP A 62 4.55 6.76 -8.71
C ASP A 62 6.07 6.61 -8.67
N LEU A 63 6.58 5.40 -8.40
CA LEU A 63 8.02 5.16 -8.37
C LEU A 63 8.68 5.35 -9.74
N VAL A 64 8.02 4.96 -10.83
CA VAL A 64 8.48 5.21 -12.21
C VAL A 64 8.37 6.69 -12.57
N VAL A 65 7.30 7.37 -12.18
CA VAL A 65 7.12 8.83 -12.34
C VAL A 65 8.27 9.58 -11.67
N ARG A 66 8.60 9.24 -10.43
CA ARG A 66 9.75 9.84 -9.71
C ARG A 66 11.06 9.58 -10.46
N ALA A 67 11.28 8.35 -10.91
CA ALA A 67 12.48 8.00 -11.68
C ALA A 67 12.59 8.75 -13.01
N LEU A 68 11.50 9.03 -13.70
CA LEU A 68 11.47 9.87 -14.90
C LEU A 68 11.75 11.35 -14.58
N ARG A 69 11.12 11.88 -13.51
CA ARG A 69 11.35 13.25 -13.05
C ARG A 69 12.80 13.50 -12.62
N ASP A 70 13.43 12.53 -11.96
CA ASP A 70 14.86 12.59 -11.59
C ASP A 70 15.79 12.64 -12.82
N ARG A 71 15.29 12.23 -13.98
CA ARG A 71 15.97 12.37 -15.31
C ARG A 71 15.61 13.67 -16.03
N GLY A 72 14.96 14.60 -15.35
CA GLY A 72 14.55 15.88 -15.90
C GLY A 72 13.37 15.79 -16.87
N LYS A 73 12.64 14.69 -16.91
CA LYS A 73 11.49 14.55 -17.80
C LYS A 73 10.25 15.22 -17.21
N ASN A 74 9.47 15.90 -18.07
CA ASN A 74 8.15 16.38 -17.71
C ASN A 74 7.18 15.18 -17.68
N VAL A 75 6.56 14.92 -16.54
CA VAL A 75 5.73 13.72 -16.35
C VAL A 75 4.36 14.09 -15.83
N ARG A 76 3.34 13.67 -16.58
CA ARG A 76 1.93 13.69 -16.18
C ARG A 76 1.56 12.33 -15.61
N PHE A 77 1.14 12.27 -14.37
CA PHE A 77 0.62 11.06 -13.75
C PHE A 77 -0.91 11.12 -13.71
N ILE A 78 -1.58 10.22 -14.39
CA ILE A 78 -3.05 10.12 -14.41
C ILE A 78 -3.52 8.87 -13.67
N TYR A 79 -4.63 9.01 -12.93
CA TYR A 79 -5.34 7.90 -12.32
C TYR A 79 -6.78 7.89 -12.82
N SER A 80 -7.14 6.84 -13.57
CA SER A 80 -8.45 6.72 -14.20
C SER A 80 -9.42 5.96 -13.31
N TRP A 81 -10.55 6.58 -13.00
CA TRP A 81 -11.69 5.92 -12.41
C TRP A 81 -12.60 5.37 -13.51
N ASP A 82 -12.69 4.05 -13.62
CA ASP A 82 -13.61 3.38 -14.54
C ASP A 82 -15.03 3.35 -13.94
N ASP A 83 -15.47 4.52 -13.51
CA ASP A 83 -16.72 4.79 -12.80
C ASP A 83 -17.97 4.75 -13.70
N TYR A 84 -17.77 4.54 -15.01
CA TYR A 84 -18.85 4.31 -15.97
C TYR A 84 -19.07 2.82 -16.28
N ASP A 85 -18.50 1.95 -15.46
CA ASP A 85 -18.71 0.51 -15.55
C ASP A 85 -20.08 0.10 -15.00
N VAL A 86 -20.50 -1.11 -15.37
CA VAL A 86 -21.78 -1.70 -14.94
C VAL A 86 -21.67 -2.22 -13.50
N PHE A 87 -22.63 -1.86 -12.66
CA PHE A 87 -22.79 -2.45 -11.33
C PHE A 87 -23.33 -3.89 -11.45
N ARG A 88 -22.44 -4.87 -11.37
CA ARG A 88 -22.76 -6.29 -11.65
C ARG A 88 -23.03 -7.11 -10.42
N LYS A 89 -22.57 -6.68 -9.26
CA LYS A 89 -22.63 -7.45 -8.02
C LYS A 89 -22.64 -6.51 -6.82
N VAL A 90 -23.44 -6.85 -5.81
CA VAL A 90 -23.44 -6.18 -4.51
C VAL A 90 -22.29 -6.74 -3.67
N PRO A 91 -21.35 -5.90 -3.18
CA PRO A 91 -20.30 -6.35 -2.27
C PRO A 91 -20.85 -6.70 -0.89
N ALA A 92 -20.21 -7.70 -0.26
CA ALA A 92 -20.66 -8.22 1.05
C ALA A 92 -20.46 -7.23 2.23
N ASN A 93 -19.62 -6.20 2.04
CA ASN A 93 -19.28 -5.22 3.08
C ASN A 93 -20.07 -3.91 2.98
N MET A 94 -21.00 -3.80 2.05
CA MET A 94 -21.88 -2.62 1.95
C MET A 94 -23.16 -2.82 2.76
N PRO A 95 -23.64 -1.78 3.46
CA PRO A 95 -24.92 -1.82 4.15
C PRO A 95 -26.09 -1.83 3.16
N ASP A 96 -27.26 -2.24 3.63
CA ASP A 96 -28.53 -2.23 2.90
C ASP A 96 -28.44 -2.90 1.50
N PRO A 97 -27.98 -4.17 1.41
CA PRO A 97 -27.75 -4.84 0.12
C PRO A 97 -29.03 -4.93 -0.73
N GLU A 98 -30.21 -4.99 -0.12
CA GLU A 98 -31.52 -5.02 -0.80
C GLU A 98 -31.84 -3.71 -1.57
N ILE A 99 -31.25 -2.59 -1.16
CA ILE A 99 -31.31 -1.34 -1.91
C ILE A 99 -30.41 -1.46 -3.14
N LEU A 100 -29.16 -1.88 -2.94
CA LEU A 100 -28.16 -2.01 -4.01
C LEU A 100 -28.56 -3.02 -5.09
N GLU A 101 -29.24 -4.11 -4.73
CA GLU A 101 -29.73 -5.12 -5.68
C GLU A 101 -30.65 -4.53 -6.76
N LYS A 102 -31.43 -3.49 -6.43
CA LYS A 102 -32.32 -2.81 -7.39
C LYS A 102 -31.56 -2.09 -8.50
N TYR A 103 -30.29 -1.75 -8.23
CA TYR A 103 -29.41 -1.04 -9.15
C TYR A 103 -28.44 -1.95 -9.93
N LEU A 104 -28.61 -3.28 -9.83
CA LEU A 104 -27.85 -4.19 -10.69
C LEU A 104 -28.10 -3.84 -12.16
N ARG A 105 -27.03 -3.86 -12.95
CA ARG A 105 -27.02 -3.49 -14.38
C ARG A 105 -27.04 -1.99 -14.68
N TYR A 106 -27.07 -1.12 -13.67
CA TYR A 106 -26.88 0.33 -13.86
C TYR A 106 -25.40 0.70 -13.97
N PRO A 107 -25.06 1.91 -14.49
CA PRO A 107 -23.73 2.48 -14.27
C PRO A 107 -23.44 2.62 -12.78
N ILE A 108 -22.20 2.37 -12.36
CA ILE A 108 -21.82 2.46 -10.95
C ILE A 108 -22.11 3.86 -10.35
N THR A 109 -22.00 4.91 -11.15
CA THR A 109 -22.31 6.30 -10.75
C THR A 109 -23.79 6.59 -10.51
N GLU A 110 -24.70 5.70 -10.93
CA GLU A 110 -26.13 5.84 -10.68
C GLU A 110 -26.59 5.03 -9.46
N VAL A 111 -25.67 4.28 -8.84
CA VAL A 111 -25.94 3.48 -7.64
C VAL A 111 -25.83 4.37 -6.40
N PRO A 112 -26.83 4.38 -5.49
CA PRO A 112 -26.75 5.21 -4.30
C PRO A 112 -25.66 4.74 -3.34
N ASP A 113 -25.03 5.68 -2.63
CA ASP A 113 -24.20 5.36 -1.47
C ASP A 113 -25.08 5.04 -0.26
N THR A 114 -25.23 3.77 0.06
CA THR A 114 -26.04 3.32 1.20
C THR A 114 -25.43 3.72 2.56
N THR A 115 -24.17 4.12 2.60
CA THR A 115 -23.56 4.71 3.80
C THR A 115 -23.93 6.18 3.99
N LYS A 116 -24.52 6.84 2.97
CA LYS A 116 -24.95 8.25 2.98
C LYS A 116 -23.83 9.26 3.22
N ARG A 117 -22.56 8.88 2.95
CA ARG A 117 -21.40 9.77 3.10
C ARG A 117 -21.09 10.55 1.83
N ASN A 118 -21.46 10.01 0.67
CA ASN A 118 -21.13 10.56 -0.63
C ASN A 118 -22.36 10.57 -1.53
N GLU A 119 -22.29 11.25 -2.67
CA GLU A 119 -23.40 11.40 -3.61
C GLU A 119 -23.87 10.08 -4.25
N ASN A 120 -22.93 9.16 -4.48
CA ASN A 120 -23.19 7.86 -5.07
C ASN A 120 -22.14 6.83 -4.65
N TYR A 121 -22.39 5.59 -5.01
CA TYR A 121 -21.53 4.43 -4.70
C TYR A 121 -20.10 4.58 -5.25
N ALA A 122 -19.92 5.08 -6.48
CA ALA A 122 -18.60 5.30 -7.07
C ALA A 122 -17.79 6.28 -6.22
N ARG A 123 -18.37 7.45 -5.90
CA ARG A 123 -17.73 8.48 -5.08
C ARG A 123 -17.38 8.00 -3.68
N HIS A 124 -18.15 7.10 -3.11
CA HIS A 124 -17.82 6.48 -1.81
C HIS A 124 -16.43 5.81 -1.84
N HIS A 125 -16.15 5.01 -2.87
CA HIS A 125 -14.88 4.28 -2.97
C HIS A 125 -13.74 5.13 -3.53
N GLU A 126 -14.04 6.12 -4.37
CA GLU A 126 -13.06 7.02 -4.95
C GLU A 126 -12.46 7.95 -3.89
N VAL A 127 -13.31 8.64 -3.13
CA VAL A 127 -12.89 9.60 -2.09
C VAL A 127 -12.00 8.95 -1.03
N ASP A 128 -12.30 7.71 -0.65
CA ASP A 128 -11.52 7.00 0.37
C ASP A 128 -10.02 6.91 -0.01
N ILE A 129 -9.70 6.60 -1.27
CA ILE A 129 -8.28 6.52 -1.70
C ILE A 129 -7.71 7.89 -2.08
N GLU A 130 -8.51 8.76 -2.70
CA GLU A 130 -8.09 10.12 -3.09
C GLU A 130 -7.57 10.92 -1.90
N GLN A 131 -8.22 10.78 -0.73
CA GLN A 131 -7.81 11.45 0.51
C GLN A 131 -6.56 10.84 1.15
N GLN A 132 -6.25 9.58 0.87
CA GLN A 132 -5.11 8.89 1.47
C GLN A 132 -3.83 9.01 0.64
N LEU A 133 -3.92 9.11 -0.68
CA LEU A 133 -2.73 9.18 -1.55
C LEU A 133 -1.77 10.33 -1.20
N PRO A 134 -2.24 11.55 -0.84
CA PRO A 134 -1.36 12.62 -0.39
C PRO A 134 -0.54 12.28 0.87
N ARG A 135 -1.08 11.45 1.77
CA ARG A 135 -0.37 11.02 2.99
C ARG A 135 0.87 10.18 2.69
N VAL A 136 0.88 9.53 1.52
CA VAL A 136 2.04 8.77 1.02
C VAL A 136 2.78 9.49 -0.10
N GLY A 137 2.52 10.79 -0.31
CA GLY A 137 3.22 11.64 -1.28
C GLY A 137 2.91 11.30 -2.74
N ILE A 138 1.70 10.85 -3.03
CA ILE A 138 1.23 10.49 -4.38
C ILE A 138 0.13 11.47 -4.79
N PHE A 139 0.31 12.14 -5.94
CA PHE A 139 -0.54 13.22 -6.43
C PHE A 139 -0.84 13.03 -7.91
N PRO A 140 -1.74 12.09 -8.30
CA PRO A 140 -2.15 11.95 -9.68
C PRO A 140 -3.22 12.96 -10.07
N GLU A 141 -3.37 13.20 -11.37
CA GLU A 141 -4.55 13.80 -11.95
C GLU A 141 -5.66 12.73 -12.04
N PHE A 142 -6.76 12.90 -11.35
CA PHE A 142 -7.88 11.96 -11.40
C PHE A 142 -8.74 12.20 -12.63
N LEU A 143 -9.03 11.13 -13.37
CA LEU A 143 -9.89 11.14 -14.56
C LEU A 143 -11.14 10.29 -14.28
N TYR A 144 -12.31 10.93 -14.27
CA TYR A 144 -13.60 10.28 -14.05
C TYR A 144 -14.23 9.94 -15.40
N GLN A 145 -14.28 8.67 -15.75
CA GLN A 145 -14.67 8.22 -17.08
C GLN A 145 -16.15 8.47 -17.37
N ALA A 146 -17.04 8.34 -16.38
CA ALA A 146 -18.45 8.69 -16.53
C ALA A 146 -18.63 10.15 -16.96
N SER A 147 -17.93 11.07 -16.32
CA SER A 147 -17.97 12.49 -16.69
C SER A 147 -17.46 12.74 -18.09
N ARG A 148 -16.39 12.06 -18.50
CA ARG A 148 -15.78 12.18 -19.82
C ARG A 148 -16.70 11.64 -20.92
N TYR A 149 -17.29 10.46 -20.73
CA TYR A 149 -18.27 9.88 -21.63
C TYR A 149 -19.50 10.77 -21.77
N ARG A 150 -20.07 11.25 -20.67
CA ARG A 150 -21.25 12.14 -20.64
C ARG A 150 -20.96 13.52 -21.23
N ALA A 151 -19.71 13.97 -21.23
CA ALA A 151 -19.27 15.17 -21.91
C ALA A 151 -18.96 14.93 -23.40
N ASN A 152 -19.24 13.74 -23.92
CA ASN A 152 -19.02 13.32 -25.32
C ASN A 152 -17.56 13.43 -25.78
N LYS A 153 -16.60 13.32 -24.85
CA LYS A 153 -15.17 13.47 -25.16
C LYS A 153 -14.67 12.35 -26.10
N TYR A 154 -15.29 11.18 -26.04
CA TYR A 154 -14.84 9.98 -26.77
C TYR A 154 -15.67 9.65 -28.02
N VAL A 155 -16.49 10.58 -28.51
CA VAL A 155 -17.38 10.38 -29.68
C VAL A 155 -16.60 9.91 -30.89
N GLU A 156 -15.53 10.60 -31.26
CA GLU A 156 -14.70 10.23 -32.43
C GLU A 156 -13.99 8.88 -32.23
N GLY A 157 -13.57 8.58 -31.00
CA GLY A 157 -13.01 7.28 -30.63
C GLY A 157 -14.03 6.15 -30.78
N MET A 158 -15.29 6.37 -30.34
CA MET A 158 -16.40 5.42 -30.51
C MET A 158 -16.76 5.23 -31.98
N LYS A 159 -16.92 6.32 -32.74
CA LYS A 159 -17.18 6.27 -34.20
C LYS A 159 -16.10 5.44 -34.90
N LYS A 160 -14.83 5.74 -34.64
CA LYS A 160 -13.70 5.04 -35.26
C LYS A 160 -13.73 3.54 -34.92
N ALA A 161 -14.05 3.17 -33.68
CA ALA A 161 -14.22 1.78 -33.28
C ALA A 161 -15.38 1.10 -34.02
N MET A 162 -16.54 1.76 -34.12
CA MET A 162 -17.71 1.23 -34.84
C MET A 162 -17.43 1.01 -36.33
N GLN A 163 -16.78 1.96 -36.99
CA GLN A 163 -16.40 1.85 -38.41
C GLN A 163 -15.36 0.76 -38.67
N ASN A 164 -14.55 0.39 -37.68
CA ASN A 164 -13.50 -0.63 -37.78
C ASN A 164 -13.81 -1.90 -36.96
N ARG A 165 -15.08 -2.17 -36.65
CA ARG A 165 -15.51 -3.28 -35.79
C ARG A 165 -15.01 -4.65 -36.24
N ASP A 166 -14.91 -4.88 -37.58
CA ASP A 166 -14.44 -6.16 -38.11
C ASP A 166 -12.92 -6.34 -37.87
N VAL A 167 -12.13 -5.28 -38.03
CA VAL A 167 -10.70 -5.30 -37.70
C VAL A 167 -10.50 -5.50 -36.17
N ILE A 168 -11.35 -4.91 -35.34
CA ILE A 168 -11.32 -5.13 -33.88
C ILE A 168 -11.65 -6.59 -33.57
N LYS A 169 -12.68 -7.17 -34.23
CA LYS A 169 -13.03 -8.60 -34.10
C LYS A 169 -11.83 -9.50 -34.42
N GLU A 170 -11.10 -9.22 -35.49
CA GLU A 170 -9.86 -9.92 -35.83
C GLU A 170 -8.82 -9.81 -34.73
N CYS A 171 -8.53 -8.59 -34.24
CA CYS A 171 -7.60 -8.37 -33.12
C CYS A 171 -7.97 -9.17 -31.87
N LEU A 172 -9.26 -9.23 -31.53
CA LEU A 172 -9.74 -9.98 -30.39
C LEU A 172 -9.63 -11.49 -30.59
N ASN A 173 -9.82 -11.98 -31.83
CA ASN A 173 -9.72 -13.39 -32.18
C ASN A 173 -8.29 -13.91 -32.24
N GLU A 174 -7.28 -13.02 -32.42
CA GLU A 174 -5.88 -13.45 -32.56
C GLU A 174 -5.36 -14.24 -31.34
N TYR A 175 -5.86 -13.91 -30.14
CA TYR A 175 -5.45 -14.57 -28.89
C TYR A 175 -6.53 -15.48 -28.27
N ARG A 176 -7.61 -15.74 -28.99
CA ARG A 176 -8.65 -16.70 -28.58
C ARG A 176 -8.34 -18.10 -29.08
N ASP A 177 -8.60 -19.10 -28.28
CA ASP A 177 -8.62 -20.47 -28.79
C ASP A 177 -9.77 -20.68 -29.78
N GLU A 178 -9.68 -21.69 -30.63
CA GLU A 178 -10.63 -21.94 -31.71
C GLU A 178 -12.09 -22.08 -31.23
N ALA A 179 -12.31 -22.60 -30.02
CA ALA A 179 -13.65 -22.79 -29.46
C ALA A 179 -14.33 -21.47 -29.06
N HIS A 180 -13.54 -20.42 -28.78
CA HIS A 180 -14.02 -19.13 -28.31
C HIS A 180 -13.85 -18.00 -29.34
N LYS A 181 -13.37 -18.31 -30.55
CA LYS A 181 -13.31 -17.34 -31.65
C LYS A 181 -14.71 -16.94 -32.10
N MET A 182 -14.90 -15.65 -32.28
CA MET A 182 -16.07 -15.13 -32.98
C MET A 182 -16.02 -15.57 -34.44
N LYS A 183 -17.12 -16.09 -34.97
CA LYS A 183 -17.23 -16.54 -36.34
C LYS A 183 -17.26 -15.37 -37.32
N PRO A 184 -16.96 -15.59 -38.62
CA PRO A 184 -17.06 -14.55 -39.63
C PRO A 184 -18.43 -13.87 -39.65
N GLU A 185 -19.51 -14.61 -39.51
CA GLU A 185 -20.90 -14.13 -39.51
C GLU A 185 -21.31 -13.37 -38.25
N ASP A 186 -20.59 -13.50 -37.15
CA ASP A 186 -20.91 -12.82 -35.89
C ASP A 186 -20.64 -11.31 -36.04
N VAL A 187 -21.62 -10.49 -35.73
CA VAL A 187 -21.43 -9.04 -35.67
C VAL A 187 -20.85 -8.66 -34.28
N TYR A 188 -19.70 -8.02 -34.28
CA TYR A 188 -19.09 -7.48 -33.09
C TYR A 188 -19.44 -6.00 -32.91
N TRP A 189 -19.95 -5.64 -31.76
CA TRP A 189 -20.23 -4.26 -31.37
C TRP A 189 -19.23 -3.77 -30.34
N PRO A 190 -18.31 -2.85 -30.70
CA PRO A 190 -17.31 -2.34 -29.74
C PRO A 190 -17.88 -1.36 -28.72
N VAL A 191 -19.12 -0.89 -28.92
CA VAL A 191 -19.86 0.01 -28.03
C VAL A 191 -20.90 -0.79 -27.23
N ALA A 192 -21.11 -0.42 -25.99
CA ALA A 192 -22.21 -0.86 -25.12
C ALA A 192 -23.12 0.34 -24.84
N ILE A 193 -24.39 0.08 -24.65
CA ILE A 193 -25.43 1.11 -24.44
C ILE A 193 -26.09 0.90 -23.07
N PHE A 194 -26.14 1.93 -22.25
CA PHE A 194 -27.09 2.04 -21.16
C PHE A 194 -28.39 2.63 -21.72
N CYS A 195 -29.50 1.97 -21.52
CA CYS A 195 -30.81 2.36 -22.09
C CYS A 195 -31.22 3.78 -21.68
N GLY A 196 -31.61 4.62 -22.62
CA GLY A 196 -32.05 5.99 -22.37
C GLY A 196 -33.30 6.10 -21.48
N LYS A 197 -34.08 4.99 -21.35
CA LYS A 197 -35.28 4.96 -20.51
C LYS A 197 -35.05 4.37 -19.12
N CYS A 198 -34.40 3.19 -19.01
CA CYS A 198 -34.24 2.49 -17.73
C CYS A 198 -32.83 2.51 -17.16
N MET A 199 -31.89 3.10 -17.90
CA MET A 199 -30.45 3.25 -17.53
C MET A 199 -29.68 1.94 -17.33
N LYS A 200 -30.28 0.78 -17.64
CA LYS A 200 -29.60 -0.54 -17.55
C LYS A 200 -28.86 -0.86 -18.83
N ASP A 201 -27.83 -1.68 -18.72
CA ASP A 201 -27.06 -2.22 -19.86
C ASP A 201 -27.69 -3.49 -20.46
N THR A 202 -28.98 -3.77 -20.19
CA THR A 202 -29.75 -4.85 -20.78
C THR A 202 -30.24 -4.49 -22.19
N THR A 203 -29.31 -4.03 -23.01
CA THR A 203 -29.55 -3.55 -24.38
C THR A 203 -28.88 -4.45 -25.41
N GLU A 204 -29.48 -4.53 -26.58
CA GLU A 204 -28.92 -5.20 -27.76
C GLU A 204 -28.88 -4.19 -28.92
N ILE A 205 -27.70 -3.96 -29.47
CA ILE A 205 -27.52 -3.11 -30.63
C ILE A 205 -28.05 -3.85 -31.88
N THR A 206 -28.92 -3.21 -32.61
CA THR A 206 -29.59 -3.79 -33.78
C THR A 206 -29.08 -3.25 -35.11
N ASP A 207 -28.61 -1.98 -35.13
CA ASP A 207 -28.11 -1.33 -36.37
C ASP A 207 -27.14 -0.19 -36.06
N TYR A 208 -26.35 0.17 -37.06
CA TYR A 208 -25.44 1.32 -37.06
C TYR A 208 -25.43 1.98 -38.43
N ASP A 209 -25.69 3.29 -38.49
CA ASP A 209 -25.80 4.06 -39.70
C ASP A 209 -24.47 4.34 -40.44
N GLY A 210 -23.36 3.89 -39.89
CA GLY A 210 -22.01 4.15 -40.44
C GLY A 210 -21.38 5.45 -39.97
N GLU A 211 -22.12 6.31 -39.25
CA GLU A 211 -21.70 7.62 -38.76
C GLU A 211 -21.83 7.75 -37.25
N TYR A 212 -22.94 8.24 -36.73
CA TYR A 212 -23.13 8.50 -35.31
C TYR A 212 -24.40 7.86 -34.70
N GLY A 213 -25.27 7.31 -35.56
CA GLY A 213 -26.54 6.72 -35.15
C GLY A 213 -26.42 5.24 -34.82
N ILE A 214 -26.73 4.85 -33.57
CA ILE A 214 -26.78 3.47 -33.10
C ILE A 214 -28.20 3.12 -32.71
N SER A 215 -28.80 2.13 -33.36
CA SER A 215 -30.11 1.62 -33.01
C SER A 215 -29.98 0.46 -32.04
N TYR A 216 -30.82 0.47 -31.02
CA TYR A 216 -30.83 -0.59 -30.00
C TYR A 216 -32.24 -0.89 -29.49
N LYS A 217 -32.43 -2.07 -28.96
CA LYS A 217 -33.59 -2.50 -28.17
C LYS A 217 -33.15 -2.86 -26.75
N CYS A 218 -34.03 -2.65 -25.78
CA CYS A 218 -33.79 -2.95 -24.37
C CYS A 218 -34.86 -3.88 -23.84
N GLU A 219 -34.50 -4.74 -22.86
CA GLU A 219 -35.45 -5.65 -22.18
C GLU A 219 -36.64 -4.89 -21.53
N CYS A 220 -36.48 -3.59 -21.20
CA CYS A 220 -37.59 -2.75 -20.71
C CYS A 220 -38.62 -2.35 -21.77
N GLY A 221 -38.46 -2.82 -23.02
CA GLY A 221 -39.31 -2.53 -24.16
C GLY A 221 -38.95 -1.23 -24.90
N ASN A 222 -37.92 -0.49 -24.49
CA ASN A 222 -37.46 0.69 -25.23
C ASN A 222 -36.73 0.27 -26.50
N CYS A 223 -37.07 0.91 -27.64
CA CYS A 223 -36.36 0.82 -28.91
C CYS A 223 -36.05 2.24 -29.36
N GLU A 224 -34.79 2.55 -29.63
CA GLU A 224 -34.32 3.90 -29.89
C GLU A 224 -33.12 3.88 -30.86
N THR A 225 -33.00 4.91 -31.67
CA THR A 225 -31.76 5.24 -32.39
C THR A 225 -31.08 6.40 -31.70
N ALA A 226 -29.95 6.12 -31.05
CA ALA A 226 -29.17 7.07 -30.28
C ALA A 226 -28.09 7.73 -31.15
N ASP A 227 -28.05 9.06 -31.18
CA ASP A 227 -26.91 9.80 -31.74
C ASP A 227 -25.81 9.94 -30.67
N ILE A 228 -24.68 9.26 -30.82
CA ILE A 228 -23.60 9.24 -29.84
C ILE A 228 -22.95 10.60 -29.56
N ARG A 229 -23.23 11.63 -30.37
CA ARG A 229 -22.78 13.01 -30.13
C ARG A 229 -23.56 13.69 -29.01
N THR A 230 -24.76 13.23 -28.74
CA THR A 230 -25.67 13.82 -27.74
C THR A 230 -26.17 12.81 -26.70
N PHE A 231 -26.22 11.55 -27.09
CA PHE A 231 -26.64 10.45 -26.21
C PHE A 231 -25.54 10.10 -25.20
N LYS A 232 -25.87 10.17 -23.94
CA LYS A 232 -24.91 10.01 -22.84
C LYS A 232 -24.75 8.57 -22.34
N GLY A 233 -25.55 7.62 -22.85
CA GLY A 233 -25.56 6.23 -22.41
C GLY A 233 -24.61 5.31 -23.18
N ALA A 234 -23.87 5.81 -24.16
CA ALA A 234 -22.94 5.00 -24.96
C ALA A 234 -21.53 4.97 -24.36
N LYS A 235 -20.89 3.81 -24.34
CA LYS A 235 -19.49 3.66 -23.97
C LYS A 235 -18.82 2.54 -24.76
N LEU A 236 -17.50 2.57 -24.86
CA LEU A 236 -16.73 1.46 -25.42
C LEU A 236 -16.67 0.28 -24.44
N GLY A 237 -16.67 -0.93 -25.00
CA GLY A 237 -16.31 -2.12 -24.23
C GLY A 237 -14.84 -2.05 -23.78
N TRP A 238 -14.52 -2.57 -22.60
CA TRP A 238 -13.22 -2.48 -21.91
C TRP A 238 -12.01 -2.73 -22.85
N ARG A 239 -12.03 -3.78 -23.67
CA ARG A 239 -10.89 -4.15 -24.54
C ARG A 239 -10.64 -3.17 -25.68
N VAL A 240 -11.57 -2.24 -25.94
CA VAL A 240 -11.48 -1.19 -26.95
C VAL A 240 -11.36 0.18 -26.30
N ASP A 241 -11.99 0.37 -25.15
CA ASP A 241 -11.91 1.58 -24.36
C ASP A 241 -10.48 1.86 -23.88
N TRP A 242 -9.82 0.86 -23.34
CA TRP A 242 -8.45 0.98 -22.81
C TRP A 242 -7.45 1.48 -23.87
N PRO A 243 -7.29 0.85 -25.05
CA PRO A 243 -6.41 1.37 -26.10
C PRO A 243 -6.87 2.70 -26.71
N MET A 244 -8.16 3.01 -26.75
CA MET A 244 -8.65 4.32 -27.16
C MET A 244 -8.14 5.40 -26.20
N ARG A 245 -8.24 5.17 -24.89
CA ARG A 245 -7.75 6.10 -23.87
C ARG A 245 -6.23 6.26 -23.90
N TRP A 246 -5.46 5.22 -24.25
CA TRP A 246 -4.01 5.37 -24.45
C TRP A 246 -3.69 6.42 -25.51
N ASN A 247 -4.41 6.39 -26.63
CA ASN A 247 -4.23 7.41 -27.67
C ASN A 247 -4.73 8.78 -27.21
N GLU A 248 -5.87 8.85 -26.56
CA GLU A 248 -6.47 10.12 -26.13
C GLU A 248 -5.57 10.85 -25.11
N GLU A 249 -5.07 10.14 -24.11
CA GLU A 249 -4.23 10.69 -23.04
C GLU A 249 -2.73 10.64 -23.34
N LYS A 250 -2.32 10.10 -24.52
CA LYS A 250 -0.92 9.95 -24.92
C LYS A 250 -0.09 9.16 -23.91
N VAL A 251 -0.67 8.05 -23.44
CA VAL A 251 -0.06 7.21 -22.41
C VAL A 251 1.17 6.51 -22.96
N VAL A 252 2.29 6.61 -22.23
CA VAL A 252 3.58 5.98 -22.59
C VAL A 252 4.00 4.88 -21.63
N PHE A 253 3.43 4.87 -20.42
CA PHE A 253 3.66 3.83 -19.42
C PHE A 253 2.38 3.52 -18.65
N GLU A 254 2.07 2.23 -18.53
CA GLU A 254 0.99 1.72 -17.70
C GLU A 254 1.31 0.28 -17.26
N PRO A 255 1.49 0.00 -15.96
CA PRO A 255 1.67 -1.35 -15.47
C PRO A 255 0.35 -2.10 -15.49
N GLY A 256 0.41 -3.42 -15.45
CA GLY A 256 -0.80 -4.24 -15.37
C GLY A 256 -0.62 -5.44 -14.46
N GLY A 257 -1.72 -5.85 -13.84
CA GLY A 257 -1.78 -7.06 -13.06
C GLY A 257 -1.47 -8.30 -13.89
N LYS A 258 -1.02 -9.36 -13.23
CA LYS A 258 -0.69 -10.65 -13.83
C LYS A 258 -1.79 -11.15 -14.80
N ASP A 259 -3.05 -10.93 -14.44
CA ASP A 259 -4.20 -11.39 -15.23
C ASP A 259 -4.33 -10.65 -16.59
N HIS A 260 -3.79 -9.43 -16.68
CA HIS A 260 -3.85 -8.60 -17.89
C HIS A 260 -2.60 -8.71 -18.77
N ILE A 261 -1.42 -8.89 -18.16
CA ILE A 261 -0.11 -8.84 -18.84
C ILE A 261 0.42 -10.24 -19.19
N SER A 262 -0.25 -11.31 -18.77
CA SER A 262 0.12 -12.67 -19.20
C SER A 262 -0.08 -12.84 -20.71
N PRO A 263 0.72 -13.69 -21.38
CA PRO A 263 0.58 -13.95 -22.81
C PRO A 263 -0.85 -14.31 -23.19
N GLY A 264 -1.40 -13.65 -24.22
CA GLY A 264 -2.80 -13.75 -24.62
C GLY A 264 -3.79 -12.98 -23.75
N GLY A 265 -3.31 -12.20 -22.78
CA GLY A 265 -4.12 -11.36 -21.91
C GLY A 265 -4.70 -10.13 -22.59
N SER A 266 -5.36 -9.30 -21.78
CA SER A 266 -6.03 -8.09 -22.29
C SER A 266 -5.06 -7.08 -22.91
N TYR A 267 -3.83 -7.03 -22.44
CA TYR A 267 -2.82 -6.12 -22.97
C TYR A 267 -2.43 -6.46 -24.40
N ASP A 268 -2.25 -7.74 -24.73
CA ASP A 268 -1.87 -8.16 -26.09
C ASP A 268 -2.95 -7.78 -27.09
N THR A 269 -4.23 -8.00 -26.78
CA THR A 269 -5.34 -7.56 -27.62
C THR A 269 -5.44 -6.05 -27.70
N ALA A 270 -5.28 -5.32 -26.58
CA ALA A 270 -5.32 -3.88 -26.54
C ALA A 270 -4.20 -3.23 -27.37
N LYS A 271 -3.00 -3.82 -27.36
CA LYS A 271 -1.86 -3.41 -28.18
C LYS A 271 -2.17 -3.45 -29.68
N LEU A 272 -2.83 -4.51 -30.15
CA LEU A 272 -3.24 -4.61 -31.55
C LEU A 272 -4.29 -3.56 -31.92
N VAL A 273 -5.33 -3.41 -31.07
CA VAL A 273 -6.39 -2.41 -31.28
C VAL A 273 -5.80 -1.00 -31.26
N SER A 274 -4.91 -0.69 -30.30
CA SER A 274 -4.23 0.60 -30.21
C SER A 274 -3.49 0.95 -31.51
N LYS A 275 -2.73 -0.01 -32.04
CA LYS A 275 -1.95 0.23 -33.27
C LYS A 275 -2.81 0.29 -34.50
N ARG A 276 -3.68 -0.71 -34.71
CA ARG A 276 -4.45 -0.86 -35.98
C ARG A 276 -5.59 0.16 -36.10
N ILE A 277 -6.24 0.51 -34.93
CA ILE A 277 -7.42 1.38 -34.96
C ILE A 277 -7.03 2.82 -34.62
N TYR A 278 -6.28 3.04 -33.53
CA TYR A 278 -6.02 4.38 -33.00
C TYR A 278 -4.67 4.96 -33.45
N ASN A 279 -3.83 4.17 -34.13
CA ASN A 279 -2.49 4.55 -34.59
C ASN A 279 -1.61 5.08 -33.46
N TRP A 280 -1.71 4.43 -32.30
CA TRP A 280 -0.90 4.73 -31.11
C TRP A 280 -0.10 3.50 -30.72
N ASP A 281 1.21 3.69 -30.41
CA ASP A 281 2.05 2.64 -29.91
C ASP A 281 1.71 2.39 -28.44
N ALA A 282 1.32 1.15 -28.11
CA ALA A 282 0.93 0.77 -26.76
C ALA A 282 1.98 1.23 -25.72
N PRO A 283 1.55 1.60 -24.50
CA PRO A 283 2.47 1.98 -23.44
C PRO A 283 3.52 0.91 -23.17
N VAL A 284 4.71 1.31 -22.75
CA VAL A 284 5.62 0.37 -22.05
C VAL A 284 4.90 -0.13 -20.83
N THR A 285 4.95 -1.43 -20.59
CA THR A 285 4.22 -2.06 -19.48
C THR A 285 5.15 -2.83 -18.55
N MET A 286 4.68 -3.04 -17.34
CA MET A 286 5.33 -3.88 -16.34
C MET A 286 4.28 -4.70 -15.61
N ARG A 287 4.51 -6.01 -15.52
CA ARG A 287 3.66 -6.89 -14.71
C ARG A 287 3.90 -6.63 -13.23
N TYR A 288 2.81 -6.49 -12.47
CA TYR A 288 2.88 -6.59 -11.01
C TYR A 288 2.12 -7.83 -10.51
N ASP A 289 2.65 -8.40 -9.43
CA ASP A 289 2.06 -9.55 -8.75
C ASP A 289 1.34 -9.10 -7.47
N PHE A 290 0.64 -10.02 -6.80
CA PHE A 290 -0.24 -9.70 -5.70
C PHE A 290 0.49 -9.25 -4.43
N VAL A 291 -0.17 -8.41 -3.65
CA VAL A 291 0.15 -8.17 -2.24
C VAL A 291 -0.83 -8.98 -1.40
N ASN A 292 -0.29 -9.89 -0.61
CA ASN A 292 -1.07 -10.76 0.25
C ASN A 292 -1.09 -10.23 1.70
N LEU A 293 -2.02 -10.68 2.50
CA LEU A 293 -2.01 -10.46 3.94
C LEU A 293 -1.42 -11.70 4.61
N LYS A 294 -0.36 -11.52 5.41
CA LYS A 294 0.27 -12.65 6.12
C LYS A 294 -0.75 -13.35 7.02
N GLY A 295 -0.76 -14.68 6.99
CA GLY A 295 -1.71 -15.49 7.76
C GLY A 295 -3.10 -15.63 7.16
N VAL A 296 -3.41 -14.94 6.05
CA VAL A 296 -4.70 -15.07 5.35
C VAL A 296 -4.46 -15.74 4.00
N PRO A 297 -5.06 -16.93 3.75
CA PRO A 297 -4.89 -17.61 2.48
C PRO A 297 -5.52 -16.85 1.30
N GLY A 298 -4.79 -16.79 0.18
CA GLY A 298 -5.24 -16.24 -1.08
C GLY A 298 -5.09 -14.72 -1.20
N LYS A 299 -5.42 -14.19 -2.38
CA LYS A 299 -5.34 -12.76 -2.68
C LYS A 299 -6.40 -11.95 -1.93
N MET A 300 -6.07 -10.71 -1.54
CA MET A 300 -7.07 -9.74 -1.07
C MET A 300 -8.11 -9.51 -2.17
N SER A 301 -9.38 -9.44 -1.78
CA SER A 301 -10.48 -9.21 -2.73
C SER A 301 -11.58 -8.41 -2.05
N SER A 302 -11.91 -7.27 -2.60
CA SER A 302 -12.98 -6.38 -2.12
C SER A 302 -14.33 -7.09 -1.95
N SER A 303 -14.61 -8.10 -2.79
CA SER A 303 -15.87 -8.86 -2.73
C SER A 303 -15.95 -9.89 -1.59
N LYS A 304 -14.84 -10.21 -0.90
CA LYS A 304 -14.78 -11.21 0.18
C LYS A 304 -14.74 -10.64 1.60
N GLY A 305 -14.78 -9.32 1.75
CA GLY A 305 -14.98 -8.61 3.02
C GLY A 305 -13.76 -8.44 3.94
N LYS A 306 -12.69 -9.24 3.80
CA LYS A 306 -11.43 -9.04 4.55
C LYS A 306 -10.39 -8.44 3.62
N VAL A 307 -10.30 -7.13 3.60
CA VAL A 307 -9.30 -6.36 2.85
C VAL A 307 -8.62 -5.38 3.79
N ILE A 308 -7.37 -5.07 3.51
CA ILE A 308 -6.62 -4.01 4.16
C ILE A 308 -6.56 -2.84 3.19
N ALA A 309 -7.17 -1.75 3.55
CA ALA A 309 -7.08 -0.50 2.80
C ALA A 309 -5.81 0.27 3.17
N LEU A 310 -5.51 1.33 2.40
CA LEU A 310 -4.34 2.16 2.66
C LEU A 310 -4.35 2.82 4.06
N PRO A 311 -5.48 3.35 4.58
CA PRO A 311 -5.55 3.86 5.94
C PRO A 311 -5.16 2.83 7.00
N ASP A 312 -5.69 1.60 6.90
CA ASP A 312 -5.40 0.52 7.87
C ASP A 312 -3.89 0.22 7.95
N ALA A 313 -3.20 0.27 6.80
CA ALA A 313 -1.76 0.10 6.77
C ALA A 313 -1.02 1.30 7.36
N LEU A 314 -1.51 2.53 7.15
CA LEU A 314 -0.92 3.76 7.68
C LEU A 314 -1.14 3.92 9.19
N ASP A 315 -2.08 3.22 9.77
CA ASP A 315 -2.25 3.16 11.23
C ASP A 315 -1.11 2.38 11.91
N VAL A 316 -0.49 1.42 11.19
CA VAL A 316 0.61 0.59 11.72
C VAL A 316 1.97 0.98 11.14
N TYR A 317 2.03 1.40 9.89
CA TYR A 317 3.26 1.77 9.19
C TYR A 317 3.31 3.26 8.90
N GLN A 318 4.40 3.93 9.30
CA GLN A 318 4.67 5.27 8.77
C GLN A 318 4.67 5.24 7.24
N ALA A 319 4.26 6.33 6.61
CA ALA A 319 4.17 6.42 5.15
C ALA A 319 5.49 6.06 4.45
N GLU A 320 6.61 6.52 4.99
CA GLU A 320 7.96 6.23 4.49
C GLU A 320 8.30 4.73 4.61
N VAL A 321 7.89 4.08 5.70
CA VAL A 321 8.11 2.65 5.93
C VAL A 321 7.21 1.80 5.01
N LEU A 322 5.96 2.21 4.83
CA LEU A 322 5.06 1.56 3.87
C LEU A 322 5.60 1.67 2.44
N ARG A 323 6.02 2.86 2.03
CA ARG A 323 6.65 3.08 0.71
C ARG A 323 7.93 2.26 0.55
N TYR A 324 8.74 2.12 1.61
CA TYR A 324 9.96 1.30 1.62
C TYR A 324 9.68 -0.16 1.27
N LEU A 325 8.60 -0.75 1.81
CA LEU A 325 8.20 -2.12 1.45
C LEU A 325 7.97 -2.28 -0.06
N PHE A 326 7.30 -1.32 -0.68
CA PHE A 326 7.02 -1.36 -2.12
C PHE A 326 8.25 -1.01 -2.96
N ALA A 327 9.03 -0.02 -2.59
CA ALA A 327 10.25 0.35 -3.30
C ALA A 327 11.30 -0.76 -3.24
N GLY A 328 11.47 -1.40 -2.08
CA GLY A 328 12.40 -2.50 -1.87
C GLY A 328 12.03 -3.80 -2.59
N THR A 329 10.76 -3.95 -3.01
CA THR A 329 10.25 -5.17 -3.66
C THR A 329 9.99 -4.94 -5.14
N ARG A 330 10.50 -5.81 -6.01
CA ARG A 330 10.19 -5.73 -7.45
C ARG A 330 8.69 -5.94 -7.69
N PRO A 331 8.06 -5.21 -8.61
CA PRO A 331 6.63 -5.35 -8.90
C PRO A 331 6.18 -6.77 -9.22
N ASN A 332 6.96 -7.51 -9.98
CA ASN A 332 6.68 -8.90 -10.37
C ASN A 332 7.02 -9.96 -9.30
N THR A 333 7.16 -9.55 -8.04
CA THR A 333 7.40 -10.44 -6.91
C THR A 333 6.24 -10.30 -5.92
N GLU A 334 5.56 -11.40 -5.64
CA GLU A 334 4.56 -11.43 -4.57
C GLU A 334 5.22 -11.18 -3.22
N PHE A 335 4.57 -10.45 -2.35
CA PHE A 335 4.96 -10.32 -0.97
C PHE A 335 3.73 -10.22 -0.07
N ALA A 336 3.91 -10.51 1.21
CA ALA A 336 2.86 -10.37 2.21
C ALA A 336 3.15 -9.17 3.12
N ILE A 337 2.16 -8.31 3.29
CA ILE A 337 2.18 -7.33 4.38
C ILE A 337 1.76 -8.01 5.68
N SER A 338 2.39 -7.64 6.76
CA SER A 338 2.16 -8.25 8.07
C SER A 338 1.70 -7.20 9.08
N PHE A 339 0.85 -7.62 10.01
CA PHE A 339 0.44 -6.84 11.17
C PHE A 339 0.81 -7.55 12.48
N ASP A 340 1.50 -8.70 12.37
CA ASP A 340 2.04 -9.47 13.51
C ASP A 340 3.43 -8.96 13.92
N MET A 341 4.21 -9.76 14.60
CA MET A 341 5.55 -9.43 15.09
C MET A 341 6.57 -9.05 13.98
N ASP A 342 6.29 -9.36 12.72
CA ASP A 342 7.15 -8.94 11.60
C ASP A 342 7.15 -7.42 11.40
N VAL A 343 6.16 -6.69 11.93
CA VAL A 343 6.16 -5.22 11.97
C VAL A 343 7.48 -4.69 12.56
N LEU A 344 7.96 -5.31 13.64
CA LEU A 344 9.23 -4.92 14.26
C LEU A 344 10.39 -5.05 13.29
N LYS A 345 10.43 -6.17 12.54
CA LYS A 345 11.47 -6.41 11.55
C LYS A 345 11.42 -5.41 10.40
N VAL A 346 10.24 -5.07 9.90
CA VAL A 346 10.09 -4.09 8.82
C VAL A 346 10.67 -2.73 9.24
N TYR A 347 10.37 -2.28 10.46
CA TYR A 347 10.94 -1.05 11.00
C TYR A 347 12.47 -1.15 11.19
N GLU A 348 12.97 -2.29 11.68
CA GLU A 348 14.41 -2.53 11.85
C GLU A 348 15.15 -2.51 10.50
N ASP A 349 14.58 -3.12 9.46
CA ASP A 349 15.15 -3.13 8.10
C ASP A 349 15.17 -1.70 7.51
N TYR A 350 14.09 -0.93 7.67
CA TYR A 350 14.03 0.46 7.26
C TYR A 350 15.06 1.33 7.99
N ASP A 351 15.12 1.22 9.33
CA ASP A 351 16.07 1.97 10.16
C ASP A 351 17.53 1.65 9.79
N LYS A 352 17.81 0.40 9.47
CA LYS A 352 19.14 -0.03 8.99
C LYS A 352 19.48 0.61 7.65
N THR A 353 18.55 0.62 6.69
CA THR A 353 18.74 1.30 5.42
C THR A 353 19.03 2.78 5.63
N GLU A 354 18.29 3.45 6.51
CA GLU A 354 18.53 4.84 6.88
C GLU A 354 19.94 5.06 7.44
N ARG A 355 20.39 4.24 8.41
CA ARG A 355 21.77 4.32 8.96
C ARG A 355 22.84 4.08 7.91
N ILE A 356 22.61 3.19 6.94
CA ILE A 356 23.53 2.98 5.81
C ILE A 356 23.63 4.25 4.95
N VAL A 357 22.50 4.89 4.66
CA VAL A 357 22.46 6.12 3.84
C VAL A 357 23.25 7.27 4.47
N TYR A 358 23.16 7.39 5.80
CA TYR A 358 23.89 8.43 6.56
C TYR A 358 25.30 7.99 7.03
N GLY A 359 25.76 6.80 6.62
CA GLY A 359 27.12 6.32 6.93
C GLY A 359 27.34 5.87 8.37
N VAL A 360 26.27 5.71 9.15
CA VAL A 360 26.34 5.16 10.53
C VAL A 360 26.63 3.66 10.47
N ASP A 361 25.92 2.95 9.59
CA ASP A 361 26.20 1.55 9.28
C ASP A 361 26.94 1.45 7.94
N LYS A 362 27.84 0.46 7.81
CA LYS A 362 28.56 0.21 6.57
C LYS A 362 27.74 -0.69 5.63
N ALA A 363 27.62 -0.27 4.39
CA ALA A 363 27.14 -1.16 3.32
C ALA A 363 28.20 -2.23 3.00
N LYS A 364 27.75 -3.40 2.51
CA LYS A 364 28.65 -4.50 2.12
C LYS A 364 29.48 -4.19 0.86
N SER A 365 28.99 -3.30 -0.01
CA SER A 365 29.65 -2.82 -1.22
C SER A 365 29.01 -1.52 -1.70
N ASP A 366 29.65 -0.80 -2.64
CA ASP A 366 29.12 0.41 -3.27
C ASP A 366 27.80 0.13 -4.01
N ASP A 367 27.65 -1.02 -4.65
CA ASP A 367 26.40 -1.41 -5.32
C ASP A 367 25.24 -1.56 -4.32
N VAL A 368 25.51 -2.15 -3.15
CA VAL A 368 24.54 -2.27 -2.06
C VAL A 368 24.20 -0.88 -1.52
N PHE A 369 25.21 -0.02 -1.28
CA PHE A 369 25.00 1.35 -0.83
C PHE A 369 24.11 2.13 -1.80
N ASN A 370 24.42 2.11 -3.09
CA ASN A 370 23.66 2.84 -4.10
C ASN A 370 22.22 2.34 -4.17
N LYS A 371 22.00 1.02 -4.09
CA LYS A 371 20.66 0.43 -4.06
C LYS A 371 19.88 0.84 -2.82
N GLU A 372 20.45 0.72 -1.63
CA GLU A 372 19.80 1.10 -0.37
C GLU A 372 19.48 2.60 -0.36
N LYS A 373 20.43 3.44 -0.78
CA LYS A 373 20.23 4.89 -0.91
C LYS A 373 19.08 5.22 -1.86
N ARG A 374 18.98 4.51 -2.99
CA ARG A 374 17.90 4.75 -3.95
C ARG A 374 16.54 4.29 -3.42
N ILE A 375 16.46 3.14 -2.77
CA ILE A 375 15.24 2.67 -2.10
C ILE A 375 14.81 3.66 -1.02
N TYR A 376 15.74 4.12 -0.18
CA TYR A 376 15.46 5.09 0.86
C TYR A 376 14.93 6.41 0.29
N MET A 377 15.56 6.96 -0.76
CA MET A 377 15.11 8.17 -1.45
C MET A 377 13.69 8.01 -2.01
N LEU A 378 13.38 6.89 -2.68
CA LEU A 378 12.07 6.61 -3.25
C LEU A 378 11.00 6.34 -2.18
N SER A 379 11.41 5.95 -0.97
CA SER A 379 10.51 5.76 0.16
C SER A 379 10.11 7.08 0.83
N GLN A 380 10.85 8.17 0.65
CA GLN A 380 10.49 9.44 1.24
C GLN A 380 9.23 10.02 0.58
N ILE A 381 8.38 10.70 1.38
CA ILE A 381 7.10 11.25 0.90
C ILE A 381 7.34 12.27 -0.22
N ASP A 382 8.31 13.17 -0.04
CA ASP A 382 8.70 14.20 -1.01
C ASP A 382 9.75 13.74 -2.04
N GLY A 383 10.21 12.48 -1.94
CA GLY A 383 11.24 11.92 -2.80
C GLY A 383 12.66 12.43 -2.53
N LYS A 384 12.90 13.09 -1.40
CA LYS A 384 14.19 13.66 -1.03
C LYS A 384 14.76 13.02 0.22
N ILE A 385 16.06 12.83 0.24
CA ILE A 385 16.77 12.40 1.45
C ILE A 385 16.88 13.63 2.38
N PRO A 386 16.41 13.56 3.64
CA PRO A 386 16.58 14.64 4.60
C PRO A 386 18.06 15.02 4.76
N GLU A 387 18.36 16.30 5.02
CA GLU A 387 19.75 16.78 5.17
C GLU A 387 20.46 16.15 6.37
N THR A 388 19.72 15.96 7.45
CA THR A 388 20.21 15.31 8.68
C THR A 388 19.48 14.00 8.91
N MET A 389 20.20 13.02 9.47
CA MET A 389 19.59 11.74 9.84
C MET A 389 18.48 11.98 10.87
N PRO A 390 17.25 11.54 10.61
CA PRO A 390 16.17 11.64 11.57
C PRO A 390 16.48 10.89 12.86
N TYR A 391 15.91 11.36 13.98
CA TYR A 391 16.04 10.66 15.25
C TYR A 391 15.51 9.23 15.14
N GLN A 392 16.33 8.26 15.51
CA GLN A 392 15.96 6.84 15.51
C GLN A 392 15.81 6.31 16.93
N ILE A 393 14.71 5.62 17.14
CA ILE A 393 14.52 4.69 18.27
C ILE A 393 13.98 3.39 17.68
N THR A 394 14.53 2.24 18.11
CA THR A 394 14.02 0.95 17.63
C THR A 394 12.53 0.81 17.95
N PHE A 395 11.76 0.24 17.03
CA PHE A 395 10.32 0.07 17.22
C PHE A 395 10.02 -0.75 18.49
N ARG A 396 10.85 -1.76 18.81
CA ARG A 396 10.75 -2.55 20.03
C ARG A 396 10.93 -1.71 21.31
N MET A 397 11.91 -0.81 21.34
CA MET A 397 12.13 0.07 22.49
C MET A 397 10.97 1.05 22.64
N LEU A 398 10.51 1.61 21.54
CA LEU A 398 9.38 2.53 21.50
C LEU A 398 8.09 1.88 22.03
N THR A 399 7.80 0.64 21.62
CA THR A 399 6.64 -0.11 22.13
C THR A 399 6.76 -0.40 23.62
N THR A 400 7.96 -0.59 24.14
CA THR A 400 8.19 -0.77 25.58
C THR A 400 7.89 0.52 26.36
N LEU A 401 8.42 1.66 25.88
CA LEU A 401 8.18 2.98 26.49
C LEU A 401 6.69 3.34 26.48
N LEU A 402 6.02 3.09 25.36
CA LEU A 402 4.58 3.38 25.24
C LEU A 402 3.74 2.58 26.22
N GLN A 403 4.09 1.33 26.50
CA GLN A 403 3.40 0.53 27.50
C GLN A 403 3.70 1.00 28.94
N ILE A 404 4.92 1.45 29.21
CA ILE A 404 5.30 2.05 30.50
C ILE A 404 4.52 3.34 30.76
N TYR A 405 4.42 4.20 29.74
CA TYR A 405 3.77 5.50 29.87
C TYR A 405 2.29 5.49 29.41
N SER A 406 1.70 4.30 29.25
CA SER A 406 0.28 4.13 28.86
C SER A 406 -0.14 4.93 27.63
N GLY A 407 0.73 4.99 26.63
CA GLY A 407 0.50 5.69 25.37
C GLY A 407 0.75 7.20 25.38
N ASP A 408 1.21 7.77 26.50
CA ASP A 408 1.49 9.21 26.62
C ASP A 408 2.73 9.58 25.80
N ALA A 409 2.50 10.15 24.61
CA ALA A 409 3.55 10.50 23.66
C ALA A 409 4.53 11.56 24.21
N ASP A 410 4.03 12.52 25.01
CA ASP A 410 4.87 13.58 25.55
C ASP A 410 5.84 13.04 26.61
N LYS A 411 5.37 12.13 27.46
CA LYS A 411 6.25 11.43 28.42
C LYS A 411 7.27 10.54 27.71
N VAL A 412 6.87 9.85 26.64
CA VAL A 412 7.80 9.07 25.83
C VAL A 412 8.90 9.97 25.27
N ILE A 413 8.53 11.08 24.59
CA ILE A 413 9.50 12.00 24.00
C ILE A 413 10.42 12.61 25.09
N ALA A 414 9.86 13.04 26.21
CA ALA A 414 10.64 13.57 27.33
C ALA A 414 11.64 12.54 27.90
N SER A 415 11.31 11.24 27.89
CA SER A 415 12.21 10.18 28.34
C SER A 415 13.37 9.88 27.39
N LEU A 416 13.31 10.35 26.14
CA LEU A 416 14.33 10.08 25.12
C LEU A 416 15.50 11.08 25.14
N GLY A 417 15.41 12.17 25.93
CA GLY A 417 16.45 13.20 26.02
C GLY A 417 16.41 14.17 24.82
N ASP A 418 17.57 14.46 24.23
CA ASP A 418 17.74 15.49 23.21
C ASP A 418 17.15 15.12 21.84
N VAL A 419 15.83 15.07 21.74
CA VAL A 419 15.13 15.00 20.46
C VAL A 419 15.05 16.41 19.87
N LYS A 420 15.71 16.65 18.75
CA LYS A 420 15.67 17.95 18.09
C LYS A 420 14.26 18.25 17.55
N PRO A 421 13.80 19.52 17.59
CA PRO A 421 12.46 19.89 17.14
C PRO A 421 12.12 19.44 15.70
N GLU A 422 13.10 19.49 14.78
CA GLU A 422 12.92 19.07 13.39
C GLU A 422 12.64 17.56 13.23
N HIS A 423 12.94 16.74 14.24
CA HIS A 423 12.69 15.29 14.23
C HIS A 423 11.40 14.89 14.95
N GLU A 424 10.81 15.80 15.73
CA GLU A 424 9.71 15.48 16.63
C GLU A 424 8.44 15.03 15.88
N GLU A 425 8.09 15.71 14.79
CA GLU A 425 6.89 15.38 14.01
C GLU A 425 6.94 13.93 13.48
N ARG A 426 8.08 13.54 12.89
CA ARG A 426 8.28 12.17 12.40
C ARG A 426 8.25 11.14 13.54
N LEU A 427 8.87 11.48 14.68
CA LEU A 427 8.84 10.63 15.86
C LEU A 427 7.41 10.46 16.40
N ARG A 428 6.61 11.53 16.46
CA ARG A 428 5.21 11.46 16.87
C ARG A 428 4.37 10.57 15.95
N ARG A 429 4.60 10.61 14.64
CA ARG A 429 3.95 9.66 13.71
C ARG A 429 4.35 8.21 14.02
N ARG A 430 5.63 7.96 14.31
CA ARG A 430 6.12 6.63 14.69
C ARG A 430 5.52 6.15 16.01
N ILE A 431 5.40 7.03 16.99
CA ILE A 431 4.72 6.80 18.28
C ILE A 431 3.26 6.39 18.04
N ALA A 432 2.54 7.12 17.21
CA ALA A 432 1.14 6.83 16.89
C ALA A 432 0.97 5.43 16.27
N CYS A 433 1.81 5.09 15.26
CA CYS A 433 1.79 3.77 14.64
C CYS A 433 2.13 2.65 15.65
N ALA A 434 3.14 2.87 16.50
CA ALA A 434 3.54 1.88 17.49
C ALA A 434 2.44 1.67 18.56
N TRP A 435 1.80 2.75 18.99
CA TRP A 435 0.71 2.66 19.96
C TRP A 435 -0.53 2.00 19.37
N PHE A 436 -0.90 2.35 18.15
CA PHE A 436 -2.00 1.68 17.43
C PHE A 436 -1.75 0.17 17.31
N TRP A 437 -0.53 -0.22 16.92
CA TRP A 437 -0.17 -1.63 16.79
C TRP A 437 -0.28 -2.38 18.12
N ILE A 438 0.20 -1.78 19.24
CA ILE A 438 0.08 -2.36 20.59
C ILE A 438 -1.38 -2.57 20.97
N GLN A 439 -2.26 -1.61 20.65
CA GLN A 439 -3.66 -1.67 21.07
C GLN A 439 -4.52 -2.62 20.24
N HIS A 440 -4.24 -2.76 18.94
CA HIS A 440 -5.14 -3.41 17.99
C HIS A 440 -4.59 -4.69 17.36
N SER A 441 -3.28 -4.84 17.22
CA SER A 441 -2.68 -6.00 16.55
C SER A 441 -1.92 -6.92 17.50
N ALA A 442 -1.10 -6.36 18.36
CA ALA A 442 -0.26 -7.12 19.28
C ALA A 442 -1.03 -7.99 20.28
N PRO A 443 -2.21 -7.60 20.81
CA PRO A 443 -2.97 -8.45 21.73
C PRO A 443 -3.36 -9.80 21.10
N ASP A 444 -3.66 -9.81 19.82
CA ASP A 444 -4.08 -11.03 19.11
C ASP A 444 -2.90 -11.91 18.67
N CYS A 445 -1.80 -11.28 18.21
CA CYS A 445 -0.67 -12.01 17.61
C CYS A 445 0.50 -12.28 18.57
N ALA A 446 0.62 -11.48 19.63
CA ALA A 446 1.72 -11.53 20.61
C ALA A 446 1.26 -11.09 22.01
N PRO A 447 0.29 -11.78 22.63
CA PRO A 447 -0.27 -11.36 23.93
C PRO A 447 0.79 -11.27 25.02
N ASP A 448 1.84 -12.06 24.95
CA ASP A 448 2.96 -12.01 25.92
C ASP A 448 3.84 -10.78 25.77
N PHE A 449 3.79 -10.13 24.61
CA PHE A 449 4.51 -8.87 24.35
C PHE A 449 3.82 -7.66 24.99
N CYS A 450 2.49 -7.72 25.16
CA CYS A 450 1.68 -6.65 25.71
C CYS A 450 1.70 -6.69 27.24
N PHE A 451 1.92 -5.55 27.89
CA PHE A 451 1.87 -5.44 29.35
C PHE A 451 1.33 -4.07 29.79
N ALA A 452 0.94 -3.98 31.05
CA ALA A 452 0.66 -2.72 31.74
C ALA A 452 1.36 -2.75 33.10
N LEU A 453 1.89 -1.61 33.55
CA LEU A 453 2.47 -1.49 34.89
C LEU A 453 1.36 -1.58 35.94
N ARG A 454 1.64 -2.28 37.06
CA ARG A 454 0.75 -2.32 38.21
C ARG A 454 0.79 -1.01 38.99
N THR A 455 0.15 0.01 38.49
CA THR A 455 0.08 1.34 39.11
C THR A 455 -1.18 1.53 39.96
N ASP A 456 -2.06 0.55 39.97
CA ASP A 456 -3.36 0.54 40.66
C ASP A 456 -3.30 0.11 42.14
N GLY A 457 -2.10 -0.16 42.66
CA GLY A 457 -1.90 -0.66 44.05
C GLY A 457 -2.21 -2.15 44.23
N SER A 458 -2.55 -2.88 43.15
CA SER A 458 -2.74 -4.33 43.23
C SER A 458 -1.42 -5.05 43.52
N LYS A 459 -1.50 -6.25 44.15
CA LYS A 459 -0.35 -7.08 44.52
C LYS A 459 -0.33 -8.37 43.71
N ALA A 460 0.87 -8.84 43.37
CA ALA A 460 1.07 -10.24 43.02
C ALA A 460 0.97 -11.12 44.27
N ALA A 461 0.52 -12.35 44.13
CA ALA A 461 0.50 -13.34 45.21
C ALA A 461 1.93 -13.87 45.47
N LEU A 462 2.74 -13.10 46.16
CA LEU A 462 4.11 -13.46 46.55
C LEU A 462 4.14 -13.80 48.04
N GLU A 463 4.76 -14.92 48.38
CA GLU A 463 4.86 -15.44 49.73
C GLU A 463 6.28 -15.89 50.08
N GLY A 464 6.57 -16.05 51.38
CA GLY A 464 7.83 -16.60 51.85
C GLY A 464 9.07 -15.89 51.36
N ASP A 465 10.05 -16.69 50.88
CA ASP A 465 11.36 -16.18 50.47
C ASP A 465 11.27 -15.30 49.24
N MET A 466 10.31 -15.54 48.31
CA MET A 466 10.12 -14.70 47.13
C MET A 466 9.62 -13.29 47.49
N LEU A 467 8.70 -13.18 48.43
CA LEU A 467 8.26 -11.88 48.94
C LEU A 467 9.43 -11.14 49.63
N THR A 468 10.24 -11.86 50.39
CA THR A 468 11.44 -11.31 51.04
C THR A 468 12.46 -10.83 50.01
N ALA A 469 12.69 -11.61 48.93
CA ALA A 469 13.61 -11.24 47.87
C ALA A 469 13.14 -9.99 47.12
N VAL A 470 11.84 -9.87 46.78
CA VAL A 470 11.27 -8.67 46.16
C VAL A 470 11.40 -7.44 47.07
N LYS A 471 11.20 -7.59 48.38
CA LYS A 471 11.46 -6.50 49.36
C LYS A 471 12.94 -6.10 49.38
N ARG A 472 13.86 -7.05 49.34
CA ARG A 472 15.29 -6.76 49.26
C ARG A 472 15.64 -6.02 47.96
N VAL A 473 15.06 -6.39 46.81
CA VAL A 473 15.24 -5.63 45.56
C VAL A 473 14.75 -4.19 45.73
N ARG A 474 13.58 -3.97 46.33
CA ARG A 474 13.07 -2.63 46.65
C ARG A 474 14.03 -1.84 47.55
N ASP A 475 14.55 -2.45 48.60
CA ASP A 475 15.29 -1.76 49.67
C ASP A 475 16.79 -1.63 49.36
N GLU A 476 17.40 -2.52 48.58
CA GLU A 476 18.84 -2.58 48.32
C GLU A 476 19.24 -2.21 46.90
N VAL A 477 18.43 -2.55 45.90
CA VAL A 477 18.72 -2.30 44.46
C VAL A 477 18.12 -0.98 44.01
N LEU A 478 16.85 -0.74 44.33
CA LEU A 478 16.12 0.44 43.88
C LEU A 478 16.76 1.78 44.33
N PRO A 479 17.27 1.95 45.57
CA PRO A 479 17.98 3.16 45.96
C PRO A 479 19.21 3.47 45.13
N LYS A 480 19.86 2.45 44.57
CA LYS A 480 21.08 2.54 43.76
C LYS A 480 20.80 2.59 42.27
N LEU A 481 19.53 2.56 41.83
CA LEU A 481 19.15 2.39 40.42
C LEU A 481 19.81 3.42 39.48
N ASP A 482 19.86 4.70 39.92
CA ASP A 482 20.43 5.80 39.16
C ASP A 482 21.98 5.84 39.20
N THR A 483 22.61 5.04 40.05
CA THR A 483 24.08 4.93 40.14
C THR A 483 24.65 3.89 39.19
N PHE A 484 23.86 2.96 38.71
CA PHE A 484 24.29 1.94 37.77
C PHE A 484 24.63 2.55 36.40
N GLN A 485 25.83 2.30 35.93
CA GLN A 485 26.29 2.80 34.63
C GLN A 485 25.78 1.95 33.47
N GLN A 486 25.56 0.65 33.70
CA GLN A 486 25.11 -0.34 32.72
C GLN A 486 23.93 -1.15 33.24
N ASP A 487 23.05 -1.56 32.33
CA ASP A 487 21.89 -2.44 32.64
C ASP A 487 22.31 -3.75 33.32
N LYS A 488 23.52 -4.25 32.99
CA LYS A 488 24.09 -5.46 33.61
C LYS A 488 24.35 -5.33 35.11
N GLU A 489 24.65 -4.13 35.59
CA GLU A 489 24.92 -3.91 37.04
C GLU A 489 23.64 -4.05 37.84
N CYS A 490 22.53 -3.46 37.37
CA CYS A 490 21.23 -3.63 37.99
C CYS A 490 20.79 -5.11 37.99
N GLN A 491 21.02 -5.82 36.89
CA GLN A 491 20.70 -7.23 36.77
C GLN A 491 21.57 -8.08 37.67
N GLN A 492 22.88 -7.77 37.82
CA GLN A 492 23.80 -8.46 38.70
C GLN A 492 23.41 -8.30 40.15
N ALA A 493 23.04 -7.11 40.60
CA ALA A 493 22.58 -6.89 41.96
C ALA A 493 21.37 -7.77 42.36
N MET A 494 20.48 -8.06 41.40
CA MET A 494 19.38 -9.01 41.63
C MET A 494 19.85 -10.47 41.68
N TYR A 495 20.84 -10.84 40.85
CA TYR A 495 21.48 -12.15 40.90
C TYR A 495 22.17 -12.39 42.25
N ASP A 496 22.84 -11.36 42.78
CA ASP A 496 23.52 -11.43 44.08
C ASP A 496 22.52 -11.69 45.21
N ILE A 497 21.39 -10.98 45.24
CA ILE A 497 20.29 -11.22 46.20
C ILE A 497 19.78 -12.67 46.09
N ALA A 498 19.52 -13.17 44.88
CA ALA A 498 19.06 -14.54 44.69
C ALA A 498 20.08 -15.56 45.22
N THR A 499 21.37 -15.35 44.95
CA THR A 499 22.46 -16.21 45.38
C THR A 499 22.60 -16.21 46.91
N GLU A 500 22.58 -15.03 47.53
CA GLU A 500 22.66 -14.88 49.01
C GLU A 500 21.50 -15.56 49.72
N MET A 501 20.32 -15.56 49.12
CA MET A 501 19.12 -16.21 49.65
C MET A 501 19.00 -17.69 49.28
N GLY A 502 19.93 -18.24 48.48
CA GLY A 502 19.85 -19.61 47.97
C GLY A 502 18.67 -19.86 47.02
N LEU A 503 18.20 -18.81 46.30
CA LEU A 503 17.06 -18.86 45.42
C LEU A 503 17.49 -19.03 43.96
N ASP A 504 16.63 -19.64 43.14
CA ASP A 504 16.80 -19.60 41.70
C ASP A 504 16.55 -18.16 41.18
N ALA A 505 17.56 -17.59 40.52
CA ALA A 505 17.49 -16.24 40.00
C ALA A 505 16.35 -16.06 38.96
N LYS A 506 16.02 -17.13 38.20
CA LYS A 506 14.89 -17.12 37.30
C LYS A 506 13.56 -16.96 38.06
N ALA A 507 13.42 -17.63 39.18
CA ALA A 507 12.24 -17.50 40.04
C ALA A 507 12.08 -16.08 40.61
N LEU A 508 13.19 -15.44 41.04
CA LEU A 508 13.17 -14.03 41.46
C LEU A 508 12.77 -13.10 40.29
N PHE A 509 13.28 -13.31 39.08
CA PHE A 509 12.91 -12.50 37.93
C PHE A 509 11.43 -12.66 37.59
N THR A 510 10.89 -13.88 37.61
CA THR A 510 9.45 -14.13 37.44
C THR A 510 8.64 -13.40 38.52
N ALA A 511 9.05 -13.46 39.76
CA ALA A 511 8.40 -12.73 40.89
C ALA A 511 8.40 -11.21 40.64
N MET A 512 9.52 -10.65 40.16
CA MET A 512 9.61 -9.24 39.80
C MET A 512 8.69 -8.88 38.61
N TYR A 513 8.64 -9.67 37.55
CA TYR A 513 7.69 -9.42 36.45
C TYR A 513 6.24 -9.49 36.92
N ASN A 514 5.92 -10.46 37.76
CA ASN A 514 4.59 -10.55 38.39
C ASN A 514 4.27 -9.31 39.23
N ALA A 515 5.26 -8.83 40.01
CA ALA A 515 5.09 -7.63 40.82
C ALA A 515 4.91 -6.37 40.02
N LEU A 516 5.60 -6.24 38.84
CA LEU A 516 5.61 -5.03 38.02
C LEU A 516 4.50 -5.01 36.99
N ILE A 517 4.22 -6.14 36.32
CA ILE A 517 3.38 -6.19 35.09
C ILE A 517 2.39 -7.37 35.05
N ASN A 518 2.27 -8.14 36.11
CA ASN A 518 1.39 -9.32 36.21
C ASN A 518 1.65 -10.37 35.12
N LYS A 519 2.93 -10.65 34.82
CA LYS A 519 3.38 -11.65 33.83
C LYS A 519 4.58 -12.43 34.38
N ASP A 520 4.83 -13.61 33.82
CA ASP A 520 5.97 -14.44 34.20
C ASP A 520 7.28 -14.01 33.52
N GLN A 521 7.16 -13.21 32.45
CA GLN A 521 8.29 -12.71 31.67
C GLN A 521 7.98 -11.34 31.06
N GLY A 522 9.03 -10.63 30.62
CA GLY A 522 8.91 -9.31 30.03
C GLY A 522 10.23 -8.84 29.40
N PRO A 523 10.40 -7.53 29.13
CA PRO A 523 11.67 -6.96 28.68
C PRO A 523 12.80 -7.28 29.66
N ARG A 524 14.08 -7.24 29.20
CA ARG A 524 15.23 -7.51 30.09
C ARG A 524 15.14 -6.70 31.38
N LEU A 525 15.03 -7.38 32.50
CA LEU A 525 14.58 -6.81 33.78
C LEU A 525 15.44 -5.62 34.25
N GLY A 526 16.76 -5.72 34.15
CA GLY A 526 17.65 -4.62 34.56
C GLY A 526 17.43 -3.33 33.74
N ASN A 527 17.34 -3.46 32.43
CA ASN A 527 17.00 -2.35 31.54
C ASN A 527 15.56 -1.86 31.77
N PHE A 528 14.62 -2.78 31.94
CA PHE A 528 13.21 -2.47 32.16
C PHE A 528 13.01 -1.64 33.43
N MET A 529 13.64 -2.03 34.53
CA MET A 529 13.59 -1.25 35.79
C MET A 529 14.18 0.15 35.65
N ARG A 530 15.31 0.29 34.94
CA ARG A 530 15.91 1.61 34.70
C ARG A 530 15.02 2.52 33.86
N ILE A 531 14.32 1.96 32.87
CA ILE A 531 13.37 2.72 32.01
C ILE A 531 12.13 3.15 32.81
N ILE A 532 11.58 2.27 33.65
CA ILE A 532 10.45 2.62 34.54
C ILE A 532 10.86 3.76 35.49
N GLY A 533 12.09 3.73 35.99
CA GLY A 533 12.65 4.73 36.87
C GLY A 533 12.30 4.49 38.34
N LYS A 534 13.17 5.03 39.22
CA LYS A 534 13.15 4.81 40.65
C LYS A 534 11.81 5.17 41.29
N ASP A 535 11.26 6.35 40.99
CA ASP A 535 10.05 6.86 41.66
C ASP A 535 8.81 6.02 41.34
N GLN A 536 8.68 5.56 40.10
CA GLN A 536 7.55 4.73 39.72
C GLN A 536 7.68 3.30 40.24
N LEU A 537 8.89 2.74 40.21
CA LEU A 537 9.18 1.46 40.84
C LEU A 537 8.92 1.49 42.35
N GLN A 538 9.31 2.58 43.05
CA GLN A 538 9.04 2.76 44.47
C GLN A 538 7.53 2.73 44.75
N LYS A 539 6.71 3.40 43.93
CA LYS A 539 5.24 3.36 44.06
C LYS A 539 4.69 1.95 43.88
N ILE A 540 5.14 1.23 42.83
CA ILE A 540 4.66 -0.12 42.54
C ILE A 540 5.10 -1.11 43.63
N LEU A 541 6.35 -1.05 44.11
CA LEU A 541 6.89 -2.00 45.05
C LEU A 541 6.56 -1.66 46.52
N SER A 542 6.09 -0.45 46.83
CA SER A 542 5.71 -0.04 48.17
C SER A 542 4.57 -0.86 48.79
N VAL A 543 3.78 -1.52 47.96
CA VAL A 543 2.67 -2.38 48.42
C VAL A 543 3.15 -3.72 49.01
N TYR A 544 4.43 -4.10 48.80
CA TYR A 544 5.07 -5.31 49.32
C TYR A 544 5.92 -5.05 50.60
#